data_422297abe23c34d9ab24687ef11b016a
#
_entry.id   422297abe23c34d9ab24687ef11b016a
#
_cell.length_a   1.000
_cell.length_b   1.000
_cell.length_c   1.000
_cell.angle_alpha   90.00
_cell.angle_beta   90.00
_cell.angle_gamma   90.00
#
_symmetry.space_group_name_H-M   'P 1'
#
loop_
_entity.id
_entity.type
_entity.pdbx_description
1 polymer ?
#
loop_
_entity_poly.entity_id
_entity_poly.type
_entity_poly.pdbx_seq_one_letter_code
_entity_poly.pdbx_strand_id
1 'polypeptide(L)'
;MTNTKPVFHGSDIEKISEYYHIDQNSITNFAGNVNPLGLSPSVKEAVAAHVDLFSSYPDRDYKSLRNTIAEYCDVPADFILPGNGSSELISLLIETRAPKRTLILGPTYSEYSRELSFSGSTQDYYHLQEAEDFELDVEDLCRTLLNGYDFLILCNPNNPTSSAILKDEMRALLSFCANRDIFVMIDETYVEFAPSVQEVTAVPYTKDYSNLMVLRGVSKFYAAPGMRFGYGITGNKEFLSQMKEKQIPWSLNSLGAYAGEQMFKDTSYIRQTRSLILTERDRMFLELKKMSSFKVYFPYGNFILVKILKPEVTSFDVFEACIKEGLMIRDCSSFQCLDGEFIRFCIMKPEDNDRLLKVLKTI
;
A
#
# COMPACT_ATOMS: atom_id res chain seq x y z
N MET A 1 -27.36 -20.08 17.00
CA MET A 1 -26.58 -18.87 16.68
C MET A 1 -25.39 -19.33 15.86
N THR A 2 -25.35 -19.02 14.58
CA THR A 2 -24.21 -19.35 13.72
C THR A 2 -23.02 -18.52 14.21
N ASN A 3 -22.04 -19.20 14.76
CA ASN A 3 -20.78 -18.61 15.23
C ASN A 3 -19.94 -18.20 14.00
N THR A 4 -20.39 -17.17 13.29
CA THR A 4 -19.59 -16.60 12.19
C THR A 4 -18.42 -15.86 12.81
N LYS A 5 -17.20 -16.32 12.51
CA LYS A 5 -15.96 -15.64 12.93
C LYS A 5 -16.02 -14.17 12.52
N PRO A 6 -15.71 -13.21 13.40
CA PRO A 6 -15.67 -11.80 13.01
C PRO A 6 -14.53 -11.55 12.04
N VAL A 7 -14.78 -10.74 11.01
CA VAL A 7 -13.75 -10.29 10.07
C VAL A 7 -13.36 -8.86 10.45
N PHE A 8 -12.08 -8.65 10.75
CA PHE A 8 -11.54 -7.34 11.09
C PHE A 8 -10.62 -6.80 9.99
N HIS A 9 -10.75 -5.52 9.67
CA HIS A 9 -9.77 -4.81 8.85
C HIS A 9 -8.59 -4.34 9.70
N GLY A 10 -7.41 -4.10 9.09
CA GLY A 10 -6.21 -3.65 9.81
C GLY A 10 -6.33 -2.30 10.51
N SER A 11 -7.40 -1.54 10.28
CA SER A 11 -7.72 -0.28 10.94
C SER A 11 -8.83 -0.39 12.00
N ASP A 12 -9.41 -1.56 12.22
CA ASP A 12 -10.60 -1.75 13.08
C ASP A 12 -10.23 -1.90 14.58
N ILE A 13 -9.35 -1.05 15.07
CA ILE A 13 -8.85 -1.13 16.46
C ILE A 13 -9.99 -0.94 17.47
N GLU A 14 -10.93 -0.03 17.20
CA GLU A 14 -12.08 0.24 18.04
C GLU A 14 -13.00 -0.99 18.14
N LYS A 15 -13.31 -1.62 17.00
CA LYS A 15 -14.15 -2.83 16.96
C LYS A 15 -13.50 -4.00 17.68
N ILE A 16 -12.17 -4.16 17.55
CA ILE A 16 -11.41 -5.21 18.23
C ILE A 16 -11.38 -4.94 19.74
N SER A 17 -11.10 -3.71 20.15
CA SER A 17 -11.14 -3.27 21.56
C SER A 17 -12.50 -3.59 22.20
N GLU A 18 -13.59 -3.26 21.52
CA GLU A 18 -14.95 -3.53 21.97
C GLU A 18 -15.25 -5.04 22.03
N TYR A 19 -14.90 -5.79 20.98
CA TYR A 19 -15.20 -7.22 20.88
C TYR A 19 -14.43 -8.06 21.91
N TYR A 20 -13.14 -7.75 22.13
CA TYR A 20 -12.29 -8.50 23.06
C TYR A 20 -12.23 -7.88 24.46
N HIS A 21 -12.89 -6.74 24.70
CA HIS A 21 -12.85 -5.99 25.97
C HIS A 21 -11.42 -5.62 26.42
N ILE A 22 -10.59 -5.21 25.46
CA ILE A 22 -9.19 -4.79 25.68
C ILE A 22 -9.09 -3.28 25.48
N ASP A 23 -8.35 -2.57 26.35
CA ASP A 23 -8.09 -1.14 26.13
C ASP A 23 -7.35 -0.92 24.81
N GLN A 24 -7.94 -0.12 23.91
CA GLN A 24 -7.36 0.17 22.61
C GLN A 24 -5.93 0.74 22.67
N ASN A 25 -5.60 1.47 23.74
CA ASN A 25 -4.26 2.02 23.96
C ASN A 25 -3.21 0.97 24.33
N SER A 26 -3.64 -0.23 24.75
CA SER A 26 -2.77 -1.36 25.02
C SER A 26 -2.50 -2.24 23.79
N ILE A 27 -3.19 -1.98 22.68
CA ILE A 27 -3.06 -2.78 21.46
C ILE A 27 -1.92 -2.24 20.58
N THR A 28 -0.90 -3.07 20.34
CA THR A 28 0.11 -2.84 19.32
C THR A 28 -0.42 -3.29 17.96
N ASN A 29 -0.64 -2.34 17.03
CA ASN A 29 -1.25 -2.61 15.74
C ASN A 29 -0.24 -3.03 14.67
N PHE A 30 -0.05 -4.33 14.49
CA PHE A 30 0.72 -4.94 13.41
C PHE A 30 -0.07 -5.08 12.09
N ALA A 31 -1.39 -4.89 12.11
CA ALA A 31 -2.24 -5.11 10.93
C ALA A 31 -2.30 -3.90 10.00
N GLY A 32 -2.01 -2.70 10.52
CA GLY A 32 -2.19 -1.43 9.80
C GLY A 32 -1.08 -1.08 8.81
N ASN A 33 0.06 -1.76 8.83
CA ASN A 33 1.24 -1.51 7.99
C ASN A 33 1.77 -0.07 8.10
N VAL A 34 1.61 0.57 9.25
CA VAL A 34 2.06 1.94 9.49
C VAL A 34 3.46 1.93 10.11
N ASN A 35 4.31 2.86 9.71
CA ASN A 35 5.65 3.04 10.27
C ASN A 35 5.63 3.22 11.80
N PRO A 36 6.33 2.39 12.57
CA PRO A 36 6.30 2.42 14.04
C PRO A 36 7.00 3.63 14.67
N LEU A 37 7.73 4.43 13.90
CA LEU A 37 8.32 5.68 14.41
C LEU A 37 7.26 6.77 14.64
N GLY A 38 6.06 6.59 14.07
CA GLY A 38 5.03 7.63 14.09
C GLY A 38 5.39 8.82 13.22
N LEU A 39 4.58 9.88 13.27
CA LEU A 39 4.84 11.11 12.55
C LEU A 39 6.17 11.75 13.01
N SER A 40 7.00 12.20 12.05
CA SER A 40 8.28 12.84 12.34
C SER A 40 8.15 13.99 13.35
N PRO A 41 9.08 14.11 14.32
CA PRO A 41 9.10 15.23 15.26
C PRO A 41 9.15 16.60 14.58
N SER A 42 9.98 16.76 13.55
CA SER A 42 10.09 18.01 12.78
C SER A 42 8.78 18.39 12.09
N VAL A 43 8.05 17.38 11.54
CA VAL A 43 6.73 17.60 10.93
C VAL A 43 5.69 17.97 12.00
N LYS A 44 5.72 17.32 13.18
CA LYS A 44 4.82 17.68 14.30
C LYS A 44 5.00 19.14 14.72
N GLU A 45 6.23 19.57 14.91
CA GLU A 45 6.56 20.96 15.27
C GLU A 45 6.12 21.94 14.18
N ALA A 46 6.41 21.64 12.91
CA ALA A 46 6.01 22.46 11.78
C ALA A 46 4.48 22.60 11.68
N VAL A 47 3.74 21.50 11.82
CA VAL A 47 2.26 21.48 11.82
C VAL A 47 1.70 22.29 13.00
N ALA A 48 2.23 22.10 14.20
CA ALA A 48 1.78 22.84 15.38
C ALA A 48 2.01 24.37 15.26
N ALA A 49 3.12 24.76 14.63
CA ALA A 49 3.45 26.17 14.40
C ALA A 49 2.61 26.83 13.29
N HIS A 50 1.92 26.05 12.46
CA HIS A 50 1.17 26.52 11.30
C HIS A 50 -0.31 26.11 11.30
N VAL A 51 -0.89 25.85 12.49
CA VAL A 51 -2.31 25.48 12.62
C VAL A 51 -3.26 26.53 12.04
N ASP A 52 -2.86 27.79 12.00
CA ASP A 52 -3.62 28.89 11.39
C ASP A 52 -3.88 28.71 9.88
N LEU A 53 -3.16 27.80 9.20
CA LEU A 53 -3.44 27.45 7.82
C LEU A 53 -4.87 26.90 7.62
N PHE A 54 -5.52 26.40 8.66
CA PHE A 54 -6.92 26.00 8.60
C PHE A 54 -7.89 27.16 8.35
N SER A 55 -7.47 28.39 8.60
CA SER A 55 -8.28 29.58 8.37
C SER A 55 -8.33 30.04 6.91
N SER A 56 -7.60 29.35 6.02
CA SER A 56 -7.48 29.72 4.61
C SER A 56 -7.60 28.49 3.70
N TYR A 57 -8.20 28.69 2.52
CA TYR A 57 -8.14 27.69 1.46
C TYR A 57 -6.70 27.44 1.02
N PRO A 58 -6.31 26.21 0.66
CA PRO A 58 -5.01 25.96 0.06
C PRO A 58 -4.90 26.59 -1.33
N ASP A 59 -3.66 26.72 -1.84
CA ASP A 59 -3.45 27.02 -3.26
C ASP A 59 -4.19 26.00 -4.11
N ARG A 60 -5.07 26.47 -5.01
CA ARG A 60 -5.91 25.64 -5.85
C ARG A 60 -5.12 24.63 -6.70
N ASP A 61 -3.91 25.01 -7.12
CA ASP A 61 -3.02 24.18 -7.93
C ASP A 61 -1.96 23.43 -7.12
N TYR A 62 -1.91 23.63 -5.78
CA TYR A 62 -0.90 23.06 -4.87
C TYR A 62 0.53 23.20 -5.42
N LYS A 63 0.90 24.37 -5.96
CA LYS A 63 2.16 24.57 -6.69
C LYS A 63 3.39 24.22 -5.87
N SER A 64 3.46 24.71 -4.61
CA SER A 64 4.58 24.42 -3.71
C SER A 64 4.71 22.93 -3.44
N LEU A 65 3.60 22.27 -3.08
CA LEU A 65 3.56 20.84 -2.82
C LEU A 65 3.96 20.03 -4.06
N ARG A 66 3.43 20.35 -5.24
CA ARG A 66 3.77 19.68 -6.50
C ARG A 66 5.25 19.81 -6.83
N ASN A 67 5.85 20.97 -6.62
CA ASN A 67 7.29 21.17 -6.82
C ASN A 67 8.11 20.31 -5.85
N THR A 68 7.71 20.24 -4.58
CA THR A 68 8.39 19.40 -3.58
C THR A 68 8.29 17.91 -3.91
N ILE A 69 7.12 17.44 -4.37
CA ILE A 69 6.94 16.03 -4.80
C ILE A 69 7.76 15.77 -6.08
N ALA A 70 7.80 16.72 -7.01
CA ALA A 70 8.57 16.64 -8.25
C ALA A 70 10.06 16.43 -7.98
N GLU A 71 10.61 17.21 -7.05
CA GLU A 71 11.99 17.08 -6.58
C GLU A 71 12.22 15.73 -5.90
N TYR A 72 11.32 15.31 -5.01
CA TYR A 72 11.40 14.02 -4.30
C TYR A 72 11.35 12.80 -5.24
N CYS A 73 10.53 12.88 -6.30
CA CYS A 73 10.29 11.79 -7.24
C CYS A 73 11.16 11.86 -8.52
N ASP A 74 11.94 12.92 -8.72
CA ASP A 74 12.70 13.20 -9.93
C ASP A 74 11.84 13.19 -11.22
N VAL A 75 10.72 13.92 -11.19
CA VAL A 75 9.78 14.07 -12.30
C VAL A 75 9.36 15.54 -12.47
N PRO A 76 8.83 15.96 -13.65
CA PRO A 76 8.25 17.29 -13.80
C PRO A 76 7.06 17.53 -12.86
N ALA A 77 6.93 18.74 -12.33
CA ALA A 77 5.82 19.09 -11.42
C ALA A 77 4.44 19.05 -12.11
N ASP A 78 4.39 19.18 -13.43
CA ASP A 78 3.15 19.06 -14.19
C ASP A 78 2.68 17.61 -14.40
N PHE A 79 3.46 16.60 -13.98
CA PHE A 79 3.06 15.19 -13.92
C PHE A 79 2.27 14.84 -12.64
N ILE A 80 2.24 15.75 -11.65
CA ILE A 80 1.77 15.44 -10.30
C ILE A 80 0.35 15.95 -10.06
N LEU A 81 -0.50 15.08 -9.51
CA LEU A 81 -1.84 15.39 -9.03
C LEU A 81 -1.92 15.03 -7.54
N PRO A 82 -1.92 16.00 -6.62
CA PRO A 82 -2.22 15.76 -5.21
C PRO A 82 -3.71 15.44 -5.00
N GLY A 83 -4.01 14.63 -3.97
CA GLY A 83 -5.39 14.26 -3.63
C GLY A 83 -5.57 13.94 -2.15
N ASN A 84 -6.81 13.77 -1.73
CA ASN A 84 -7.23 13.45 -0.37
C ASN A 84 -7.02 11.95 -0.04
N GLY A 85 -5.75 11.53 -0.03
CA GLY A 85 -5.32 10.14 0.05
C GLY A 85 -5.33 9.45 -1.31
N SER A 86 -4.64 8.30 -1.39
CA SER A 86 -4.63 7.47 -2.60
C SER A 86 -6.03 6.95 -2.97
N SER A 87 -6.91 6.78 -1.99
CA SER A 87 -8.29 6.30 -2.23
C SER A 87 -9.09 7.25 -3.14
N GLU A 88 -9.02 8.58 -2.91
CA GLU A 88 -9.65 9.55 -3.82
C GLU A 88 -9.08 9.41 -5.24
N LEU A 89 -7.76 9.27 -5.35
CA LEU A 89 -7.09 9.18 -6.65
C LEU A 89 -7.42 7.87 -7.39
N ILE A 90 -7.60 6.75 -6.68
CA ILE A 90 -8.07 5.48 -7.25
C ILE A 90 -9.46 5.67 -7.86
N SER A 91 -10.41 6.19 -7.07
CA SER A 91 -11.77 6.46 -7.55
C SER A 91 -11.77 7.40 -8.76
N LEU A 92 -11.07 8.51 -8.66
CA LEU A 92 -10.99 9.54 -9.70
C LEU A 92 -10.35 9.01 -10.99
N LEU A 93 -9.30 8.18 -10.88
CA LEU A 93 -8.65 7.54 -12.01
C LEU A 93 -9.60 6.57 -12.71
N ILE A 94 -10.26 5.68 -11.96
CA ILE A 94 -11.22 4.71 -12.49
C ILE A 94 -12.39 5.44 -13.17
N GLU A 95 -12.96 6.46 -12.54
CA GLU A 95 -14.04 7.27 -13.11
C GLU A 95 -13.60 7.99 -14.38
N THR A 96 -12.37 8.51 -14.43
CA THR A 96 -11.86 9.25 -15.59
C THR A 96 -11.52 8.32 -16.74
N ARG A 97 -10.88 7.18 -16.44
CA ARG A 97 -10.52 6.18 -17.45
C ARG A 97 -11.75 5.45 -18.00
N ALA A 98 -12.78 5.26 -17.16
CA ALA A 98 -14.01 4.53 -17.47
C ALA A 98 -13.74 3.19 -18.18
N PRO A 99 -12.97 2.27 -17.54
CA PRO A 99 -12.55 1.04 -18.18
C PRO A 99 -13.74 0.13 -18.45
N LYS A 100 -13.67 -0.63 -19.56
CA LYS A 100 -14.69 -1.63 -19.90
C LYS A 100 -14.39 -2.96 -19.23
N ARG A 101 -13.13 -3.39 -19.28
CA ARG A 101 -12.70 -4.66 -18.71
C ARG A 101 -11.34 -4.53 -18.02
N THR A 102 -11.32 -4.74 -16.73
CA THR A 102 -10.14 -4.57 -15.86
C THR A 102 -9.59 -5.91 -15.43
N LEU A 103 -8.27 -6.05 -15.49
CA LEU A 103 -7.54 -7.14 -14.82
C LEU A 103 -6.87 -6.62 -13.57
N ILE A 104 -7.08 -7.28 -12.44
CA ILE A 104 -6.49 -6.95 -11.14
C ILE A 104 -5.48 -8.04 -10.78
N LEU A 105 -4.26 -7.67 -10.42
CA LEU A 105 -3.27 -8.61 -9.90
C LEU A 105 -3.65 -9.00 -8.47
N GLY A 106 -4.01 -10.26 -8.25
CA GLY A 106 -4.48 -10.78 -6.96
C GLY A 106 -3.60 -11.92 -6.42
N PRO A 107 -3.60 -12.14 -5.10
CA PRO A 107 -4.38 -11.43 -4.07
C PRO A 107 -3.89 -10.00 -3.89
N THR A 108 -4.81 -9.04 -3.61
CA THR A 108 -4.43 -7.64 -3.42
C THR A 108 -5.43 -6.86 -2.56
N TYR A 109 -5.27 -5.54 -2.49
CA TYR A 109 -6.12 -4.64 -1.72
C TYR A 109 -7.53 -4.56 -2.30
N SER A 110 -8.55 -4.81 -1.46
CA SER A 110 -9.95 -4.97 -1.88
C SER A 110 -10.61 -3.70 -2.43
N GLU A 111 -10.07 -2.52 -2.10
CA GLU A 111 -10.67 -1.26 -2.56
C GLU A 111 -10.60 -1.08 -4.09
N TYR A 112 -9.66 -1.72 -4.78
CA TYR A 112 -9.62 -1.66 -6.24
C TYR A 112 -10.89 -2.29 -6.85
N SER A 113 -11.23 -3.49 -6.39
CA SER A 113 -12.45 -4.18 -6.81
C SER A 113 -13.71 -3.42 -6.41
N ARG A 114 -13.71 -2.88 -5.19
CA ARG A 114 -14.82 -2.06 -4.69
C ARG A 114 -15.05 -0.83 -5.58
N GLU A 115 -14.02 -0.06 -5.88
CA GLU A 115 -14.17 1.14 -6.73
C GLU A 115 -14.58 0.78 -8.16
N LEU A 116 -14.05 -0.31 -8.73
CA LEU A 116 -14.47 -0.81 -10.03
C LEU A 116 -15.95 -1.21 -10.07
N SER A 117 -16.49 -1.74 -8.96
CA SER A 117 -17.90 -2.13 -8.88
C SER A 117 -18.87 -0.95 -9.08
N PHE A 118 -18.42 0.28 -8.80
CA PHE A 118 -19.20 1.50 -9.03
C PHE A 118 -19.06 2.05 -10.45
N SER A 119 -18.02 1.64 -11.20
CA SER A 119 -17.75 2.15 -12.56
C SER A 119 -18.51 1.42 -13.67
N GLY A 120 -19.08 0.24 -13.36
CA GLY A 120 -19.68 -0.64 -14.36
C GLY A 120 -18.67 -1.44 -15.19
N SER A 121 -17.39 -1.38 -14.86
CA SER A 121 -16.34 -2.23 -15.44
C SER A 121 -16.55 -3.71 -15.08
N THR A 122 -16.38 -4.60 -16.04
CA THR A 122 -16.16 -6.01 -15.71
C THR A 122 -14.75 -6.19 -15.17
N GLN A 123 -14.61 -7.01 -14.13
CA GLN A 123 -13.32 -7.20 -13.46
C GLN A 123 -13.00 -8.67 -13.31
N ASP A 124 -11.76 -9.02 -13.62
CA ASP A 124 -11.20 -10.34 -13.42
C ASP A 124 -9.90 -10.23 -12.60
N TYR A 125 -9.49 -11.34 -12.00
CA TYR A 125 -8.22 -11.41 -11.26
C TYR A 125 -7.21 -12.27 -12.00
N TYR A 126 -5.98 -11.78 -12.10
CA TYR A 126 -4.81 -12.59 -12.37
C TYR A 126 -4.27 -13.10 -11.04
N HIS A 127 -4.22 -14.42 -10.86
CA HIS A 127 -3.83 -15.04 -9.58
C HIS A 127 -2.33 -15.27 -9.51
N LEU A 128 -1.63 -14.53 -8.64
CA LEU A 128 -0.26 -14.87 -8.26
C LEU A 128 -0.25 -16.25 -7.59
N GLN A 129 0.66 -17.09 -8.02
CA GLN A 129 0.71 -18.48 -7.57
C GLN A 129 1.58 -18.62 -6.31
N GLU A 130 1.06 -19.29 -5.28
CA GLU A 130 1.84 -19.59 -4.07
C GLU A 130 3.05 -20.49 -4.38
N ALA A 131 2.92 -21.39 -5.36
CA ALA A 131 4.00 -22.28 -5.79
C ALA A 131 5.23 -21.52 -6.31
N GLU A 132 5.02 -20.31 -6.84
CA GLU A 132 6.03 -19.38 -7.31
C GLU A 132 6.29 -18.26 -6.28
N ASP A 133 6.04 -18.51 -4.99
CA ASP A 133 6.21 -17.57 -3.88
C ASP A 133 5.53 -16.20 -4.12
N PHE A 134 4.44 -16.17 -4.89
CA PHE A 134 3.70 -14.98 -5.33
C PHE A 134 4.54 -14.01 -6.18
N GLU A 135 5.59 -14.47 -6.83
CA GLU A 135 6.29 -13.72 -7.86
C GLU A 135 5.45 -13.68 -9.15
N LEU A 136 5.57 -12.62 -9.92
CA LEU A 136 4.81 -12.44 -11.15
C LEU A 136 5.51 -13.12 -12.34
N ASP A 137 4.79 -14.02 -13.03
CA ASP A 137 5.13 -14.40 -14.40
C ASP A 137 4.61 -13.35 -15.38
N VAL A 138 5.49 -12.46 -15.82
CA VAL A 138 5.14 -11.36 -16.74
C VAL A 138 4.70 -11.88 -18.10
N GLU A 139 5.27 -12.98 -18.60
CA GLU A 139 4.89 -13.55 -19.90
C GLU A 139 3.47 -14.12 -19.83
N ASP A 140 3.13 -14.81 -18.74
CA ASP A 140 1.81 -15.35 -18.53
C ASP A 140 0.75 -14.25 -18.31
N LEU A 141 1.08 -13.22 -17.56
CA LEU A 141 0.23 -12.03 -17.42
C LEU A 141 -0.01 -11.38 -18.78
N CYS A 142 1.02 -11.20 -19.60
CA CYS A 142 0.90 -10.66 -20.95
C CYS A 142 0.00 -11.52 -21.84
N ARG A 143 0.09 -12.86 -21.77
CA ARG A 143 -0.85 -13.76 -22.47
C ARG A 143 -2.30 -13.58 -22.01
N THR A 144 -2.50 -13.44 -20.69
CA THR A 144 -3.81 -13.20 -20.09
C THR A 144 -4.42 -11.89 -20.59
N LEU A 145 -3.62 -10.82 -20.67
CA LEU A 145 -4.06 -9.50 -21.14
C LEU A 145 -4.55 -9.50 -22.59
N LEU A 146 -4.17 -10.48 -23.42
CA LEU A 146 -4.69 -10.64 -24.78
C LEU A 146 -6.21 -10.94 -24.85
N ASN A 147 -6.83 -11.30 -23.73
CA ASN A 147 -8.26 -11.58 -23.67
C ASN A 147 -9.16 -10.32 -23.65
N GLY A 148 -8.64 -9.16 -24.07
CA GLY A 148 -9.43 -7.94 -24.30
C GLY A 148 -9.61 -7.05 -23.07
N TYR A 149 -8.63 -7.00 -22.19
CA TYR A 149 -8.56 -6.03 -21.10
C TYR A 149 -8.07 -4.68 -21.63
N ASP A 150 -8.65 -3.60 -21.10
CA ASP A 150 -8.26 -2.22 -21.42
C ASP A 150 -7.68 -1.49 -20.20
N PHE A 151 -7.68 -2.14 -19.03
CA PHE A 151 -7.13 -1.61 -17.79
C PHE A 151 -6.47 -2.70 -16.95
N LEU A 152 -5.30 -2.39 -16.38
CA LEU A 152 -4.55 -3.25 -15.48
C LEU A 152 -4.28 -2.53 -14.17
N ILE A 153 -4.59 -3.15 -13.03
CA ILE A 153 -4.31 -2.63 -11.69
C ILE A 153 -3.26 -3.50 -11.01
N LEU A 154 -2.18 -2.86 -10.57
CA LEU A 154 -1.07 -3.45 -9.84
C LEU A 154 -0.86 -2.72 -8.50
N CYS A 155 -0.46 -3.46 -7.47
CA CYS A 155 0.12 -2.91 -6.25
C CYS A 155 1.59 -3.34 -6.17
N ASN A 156 2.54 -2.41 -6.03
CA ASN A 156 3.96 -2.73 -6.09
C ASN A 156 4.81 -1.93 -5.09
N PRO A 157 5.33 -2.52 -4.01
CA PRO A 157 5.15 -3.91 -3.55
C PRO A 157 3.70 -4.26 -3.23
N ASN A 158 3.32 -5.53 -3.49
CA ASN A 158 1.94 -5.98 -3.38
C ASN A 158 1.50 -6.19 -1.92
N ASN A 159 0.25 -5.91 -1.62
CA ASN A 159 -0.39 -6.21 -0.35
C ASN A 159 -1.51 -7.24 -0.59
N PRO A 160 -1.46 -8.47 -0.03
CA PRO A 160 -0.73 -8.84 1.21
C PRO A 160 0.60 -9.58 1.00
N THR A 161 1.00 -9.92 -0.22
CA THR A 161 2.12 -10.84 -0.48
C THR A 161 3.50 -10.24 -0.16
N SER A 162 3.60 -8.92 -0.17
CA SER A 162 4.87 -8.17 -0.10
C SER A 162 5.86 -8.46 -1.23
N SER A 163 5.44 -9.21 -2.26
CA SER A 163 6.23 -9.42 -3.48
C SER A 163 6.33 -8.12 -4.30
N ALA A 164 7.34 -8.04 -5.17
CA ALA A 164 7.53 -6.87 -6.02
C ALA A 164 7.86 -7.27 -7.45
N ILE A 165 7.37 -6.48 -8.40
CA ILE A 165 7.74 -6.52 -9.80
C ILE A 165 8.98 -5.62 -9.94
N LEU A 166 10.07 -6.16 -10.44
CA LEU A 166 11.32 -5.41 -10.57
C LEU A 166 11.39 -4.65 -11.90
N LYS A 167 12.31 -3.72 -11.99
CA LYS A 167 12.39 -2.72 -13.08
C LYS A 167 12.37 -3.28 -14.50
N ASP A 168 13.06 -4.41 -14.74
CA ASP A 168 13.13 -4.97 -16.10
C ASP A 168 11.83 -5.68 -16.47
N GLU A 169 11.22 -6.40 -15.54
CA GLU A 169 9.89 -6.99 -15.67
C GLU A 169 8.82 -5.91 -15.84
N MET A 170 8.89 -4.85 -15.03
CA MET A 170 7.98 -3.70 -15.12
C MET A 170 8.09 -3.03 -16.51
N ARG A 171 9.30 -2.82 -17.01
CA ARG A 171 9.50 -2.24 -18.35
C ARG A 171 8.90 -3.11 -19.44
N ALA A 172 9.11 -4.43 -19.38
CA ALA A 172 8.54 -5.36 -20.35
C ALA A 172 7.01 -5.32 -20.35
N LEU A 173 6.40 -5.36 -19.16
CA LEU A 173 4.96 -5.27 -18.98
C LEU A 173 4.38 -3.95 -19.50
N LEU A 174 4.97 -2.81 -19.14
CA LEU A 174 4.50 -1.49 -19.59
C LEU A 174 4.63 -1.33 -21.11
N SER A 175 5.71 -1.82 -21.72
CA SER A 175 5.86 -1.83 -23.17
C SER A 175 4.79 -2.68 -23.86
N PHE A 176 4.49 -3.86 -23.30
CA PHE A 176 3.42 -4.71 -23.81
C PHE A 176 2.05 -4.01 -23.74
N CYS A 177 1.73 -3.40 -22.59
CA CYS A 177 0.47 -2.69 -22.37
C CYS A 177 0.33 -1.47 -23.28
N ALA A 178 1.41 -0.68 -23.47
CA ALA A 178 1.41 0.48 -24.36
C ALA A 178 1.10 0.13 -25.81
N ASN A 179 1.67 -0.97 -26.31
CA ASN A 179 1.42 -1.46 -27.68
C ASN A 179 -0.02 -1.98 -27.91
N ARG A 180 -0.85 -2.03 -26.86
CA ARG A 180 -2.23 -2.57 -26.90
C ARG A 180 -3.28 -1.64 -26.29
N ASP A 181 -2.93 -0.39 -26.05
CA ASP A 181 -3.81 0.62 -25.44
C ASP A 181 -4.39 0.20 -24.07
N ILE A 182 -3.65 -0.67 -23.33
CA ILE A 182 -4.02 -1.04 -21.98
C ILE A 182 -3.46 0.01 -21.01
N PHE A 183 -4.33 0.68 -20.28
CA PHE A 183 -3.90 1.63 -19.26
C PHE A 183 -3.47 0.88 -17.98
N VAL A 184 -2.40 1.33 -17.33
CA VAL A 184 -1.86 0.68 -16.14
C VAL A 184 -1.89 1.65 -14.96
N MET A 185 -2.57 1.25 -13.88
CA MET A 185 -2.49 1.90 -12.58
C MET A 185 -1.57 1.09 -11.67
N ILE A 186 -0.56 1.74 -11.09
CA ILE A 186 0.34 1.10 -10.12
C ILE A 186 0.24 1.82 -8.79
N ASP A 187 -0.22 1.11 -7.75
CA ASP A 187 -0.21 1.61 -6.38
C ASP A 187 1.12 1.30 -5.71
N GLU A 188 1.92 2.32 -5.48
CA GLU A 188 3.23 2.26 -4.83
C GLU A 188 3.19 2.70 -3.36
N THR A 189 2.09 2.48 -2.66
CA THR A 189 1.93 2.85 -1.23
C THR A 189 3.05 2.33 -0.32
N TYR A 190 3.75 1.27 -0.73
CA TYR A 190 4.79 0.62 0.07
C TYR A 190 6.20 0.72 -0.52
N VAL A 191 6.38 1.42 -1.62
CA VAL A 191 7.64 1.41 -2.39
C VAL A 191 8.83 1.97 -1.61
N GLU A 192 8.62 2.99 -0.76
CA GLU A 192 9.68 3.58 0.07
C GLU A 192 10.31 2.58 1.06
N PHE A 193 9.60 1.49 1.38
CA PHE A 193 10.10 0.42 2.25
C PHE A 193 10.93 -0.64 1.51
N ALA A 194 10.93 -0.63 0.17
CA ALA A 194 11.68 -1.62 -0.61
C ALA A 194 13.20 -1.55 -0.34
N PRO A 195 13.93 -2.66 -0.43
CA PRO A 195 15.40 -2.67 -0.25
C PRO A 195 16.08 -1.66 -1.18
N SER A 196 15.67 -1.60 -2.43
CA SER A 196 16.03 -0.59 -3.41
C SER A 196 14.76 -0.02 -4.04
N VAL A 197 14.46 1.24 -3.77
CA VAL A 197 13.33 1.94 -4.39
C VAL A 197 13.48 2.01 -5.90
N GLN A 198 14.70 2.23 -6.39
CA GLN A 198 15.01 2.35 -7.81
C GLN A 198 14.78 1.06 -8.60
N GLU A 199 14.89 -0.11 -7.94
CA GLU A 199 14.64 -1.40 -8.58
C GLU A 199 13.14 -1.77 -8.63
N VAL A 200 12.29 -1.08 -7.84
CA VAL A 200 10.88 -1.43 -7.70
C VAL A 200 9.94 -0.37 -8.29
N THR A 201 10.32 0.91 -8.20
CA THR A 201 9.44 2.00 -8.64
C THR A 201 9.21 2.05 -10.14
N ALA A 202 7.96 2.29 -10.54
CA ALA A 202 7.58 2.57 -11.91
C ALA A 202 7.58 4.09 -12.25
N VAL A 203 7.85 4.95 -11.28
CA VAL A 203 7.83 6.43 -11.49
C VAL A 203 8.70 6.89 -12.67
N PRO A 204 9.95 6.41 -12.87
CA PRO A 204 10.74 6.83 -14.02
C PRO A 204 10.07 6.58 -15.38
N TYR A 205 9.26 5.53 -15.48
CA TYR A 205 8.57 5.14 -16.71
C TYR A 205 7.39 6.06 -17.06
N THR A 206 6.92 6.91 -16.14
CA THR A 206 5.87 7.91 -16.44
C THR A 206 6.31 8.93 -17.48
N LYS A 207 7.61 9.08 -17.72
CA LYS A 207 8.18 9.95 -18.78
C LYS A 207 8.00 9.34 -20.18
N ASP A 208 7.98 8.00 -20.27
CA ASP A 208 8.00 7.25 -21.53
C ASP A 208 6.64 6.64 -21.91
N TYR A 209 5.79 6.33 -20.91
CA TYR A 209 4.52 5.64 -21.11
C TYR A 209 3.33 6.52 -20.71
N SER A 210 2.59 7.01 -21.69
CA SER A 210 1.38 7.83 -21.48
C SER A 210 0.17 7.03 -20.95
N ASN A 211 0.24 5.70 -21.02
CA ASN A 211 -0.76 4.78 -20.49
C ASN A 211 -0.48 4.33 -19.05
N LEU A 212 0.36 5.05 -18.33
CA LEU A 212 0.76 4.73 -16.95
C LEU A 212 0.37 5.85 -15.99
N MET A 213 -0.20 5.49 -14.83
CA MET A 213 -0.29 6.34 -13.66
C MET A 213 0.17 5.59 -12.41
N VAL A 214 1.10 6.19 -11.69
CA VAL A 214 1.62 5.69 -10.40
C VAL A 214 0.95 6.47 -9.27
N LEU A 215 0.45 5.77 -8.25
CA LEU A 215 -0.15 6.36 -7.06
C LEU A 215 0.74 6.14 -5.84
N ARG A 216 0.89 7.15 -5.00
CA ARG A 216 1.62 7.09 -3.73
C ARG A 216 0.88 7.84 -2.63
N GLY A 217 1.24 7.62 -1.38
CA GLY A 217 0.65 8.30 -0.24
C GLY A 217 1.52 8.32 1.01
N VAL A 218 1.20 9.21 1.94
CA VAL A 218 1.96 9.40 3.18
C VAL A 218 1.48 8.54 4.34
N SER A 219 0.43 7.75 4.13
CA SER A 219 -0.26 6.99 5.19
C SER A 219 0.63 5.95 5.88
N LYS A 220 1.56 5.34 5.14
CA LYS A 220 2.34 4.20 5.62
C LYS A 220 3.76 4.60 6.01
N PHE A 221 4.57 5.02 5.04
CA PHE A 221 5.97 5.37 5.28
C PHE A 221 6.13 6.56 6.22
N TYR A 222 5.33 7.60 6.04
CA TYR A 222 5.37 8.82 6.87
C TYR A 222 4.46 8.75 8.11
N ALA A 223 3.85 7.59 8.38
CA ALA A 223 2.98 7.36 9.53
C ALA A 223 1.85 8.40 9.69
N ALA A 224 1.27 8.84 8.59
CA ALA A 224 0.27 9.90 8.56
C ALA A 224 -1.08 9.49 7.92
N PRO A 225 -1.70 8.34 8.31
CA PRO A 225 -2.95 7.90 7.69
C PRO A 225 -4.11 8.87 7.90
N GLY A 226 -4.16 9.55 9.06
CA GLY A 226 -5.20 10.54 9.37
C GLY A 226 -5.07 11.87 8.63
N MET A 227 -3.91 12.16 8.02
CA MET A 227 -3.71 13.37 7.25
C MET A 227 -4.46 13.37 5.92
N ARG A 228 -4.78 12.18 5.40
CA ARG A 228 -5.49 12.00 4.14
C ARG A 228 -4.80 12.70 2.97
N PHE A 229 -3.52 12.38 2.75
CA PHE A 229 -2.76 12.88 1.63
C PHE A 229 -2.16 11.75 0.79
N GLY A 230 -2.34 11.85 -0.53
CA GLY A 230 -1.73 11.02 -1.56
C GLY A 230 -1.46 11.83 -2.82
N TYR A 231 -0.78 11.24 -3.77
CA TYR A 231 -0.50 11.86 -5.06
C TYR A 231 -0.38 10.84 -6.16
N GLY A 232 -0.80 11.24 -7.37
CA GLY A 232 -0.65 10.49 -8.60
C GLY A 232 0.40 11.11 -9.49
N ILE A 233 1.11 10.29 -10.27
CA ILE A 233 2.18 10.69 -11.18
C ILE A 233 1.90 10.08 -12.55
N THR A 234 1.78 10.90 -13.58
CA THR A 234 1.65 10.46 -14.98
C THR A 234 2.23 11.50 -15.94
N GLY A 235 2.86 11.05 -17.01
CA GLY A 235 3.29 11.92 -18.11
C GLY A 235 2.17 12.27 -19.09
N ASN A 236 1.00 11.65 -18.95
CA ASN A 236 -0.17 11.91 -19.81
C ASN A 236 -0.88 13.20 -19.37
N LYS A 237 -0.49 14.31 -19.97
CA LYS A 237 -1.02 15.65 -19.62
C LYS A 237 -2.51 15.79 -19.91
N GLU A 238 -3.02 15.15 -20.97
CA GLU A 238 -4.42 15.19 -21.32
C GLU A 238 -5.26 14.44 -20.29
N PHE A 239 -4.86 13.21 -19.93
CA PHE A 239 -5.51 12.42 -18.89
C PHE A 239 -5.48 13.13 -17.54
N LEU A 240 -4.33 13.74 -17.19
CA LEU A 240 -4.20 14.51 -15.96
C LEU A 240 -5.12 15.73 -15.92
N SER A 241 -5.32 16.40 -17.07
CA SER A 241 -6.29 17.52 -17.19
C SER A 241 -7.71 17.04 -16.95
N GLN A 242 -8.11 15.92 -17.57
CA GLN A 242 -9.43 15.31 -17.38
C GLN A 242 -9.68 14.93 -15.91
N MET A 243 -8.67 14.35 -15.23
CA MET A 243 -8.77 14.08 -13.80
C MET A 243 -8.94 15.36 -12.96
N LYS A 244 -8.18 16.42 -13.26
CA LYS A 244 -8.30 17.71 -12.56
C LYS A 244 -9.69 18.36 -12.72
N GLU A 245 -10.31 18.21 -13.88
CA GLU A 245 -11.67 18.74 -14.14
C GLU A 245 -12.73 18.05 -13.29
N LYS A 246 -12.53 16.74 -12.99
CA LYS A 246 -13.45 15.93 -12.17
C LYS A 246 -13.13 16.02 -10.69
N GLN A 247 -11.90 16.35 -10.33
CA GLN A 247 -11.48 16.39 -8.93
C GLN A 247 -12.25 17.46 -8.17
N ILE A 248 -12.72 17.13 -6.96
CA ILE A 248 -13.36 18.08 -6.07
C ILE A 248 -12.37 19.21 -5.74
N PRO A 249 -12.70 20.50 -6.00
CA PRO A 249 -11.80 21.59 -5.69
C PRO A 249 -11.42 21.60 -4.20
N TRP A 250 -10.13 21.85 -3.92
CA TRP A 250 -9.58 21.89 -2.55
C TRP A 250 -9.79 20.60 -1.76
N SER A 251 -9.80 19.44 -2.40
CA SER A 251 -10.00 18.14 -1.73
C SER A 251 -8.93 17.84 -0.68
N LEU A 252 -7.68 18.25 -0.92
CA LEU A 252 -6.60 18.16 0.07
C LEU A 252 -6.60 19.43 0.95
N ASN A 253 -6.66 19.23 2.26
CA ASN A 253 -6.67 20.35 3.22
C ASN A 253 -5.31 21.08 3.29
N SER A 254 -5.35 22.38 3.70
CA SER A 254 -4.18 23.28 3.73
C SER A 254 -3.05 22.74 4.60
N LEU A 255 -3.38 22.21 5.77
CA LEU A 255 -2.38 21.70 6.71
C LEU A 255 -1.77 20.37 6.22
N GLY A 256 -2.57 19.51 5.57
CA GLY A 256 -2.11 18.28 4.93
C GLY A 256 -1.15 18.57 3.77
N ALA A 257 -1.44 19.58 2.96
CA ALA A 257 -0.55 20.01 1.88
C ALA A 257 0.79 20.53 2.43
N TYR A 258 0.74 21.40 3.44
CA TYR A 258 1.94 21.94 4.10
C TYR A 258 2.78 20.83 4.77
N ALA A 259 2.12 19.94 5.52
CA ALA A 259 2.81 18.83 6.19
C ALA A 259 3.47 17.89 5.18
N GLY A 260 2.83 17.62 4.04
CA GLY A 260 3.42 16.84 2.95
C GLY A 260 4.74 17.42 2.45
N GLU A 261 4.80 18.74 2.27
CA GLU A 261 6.04 19.44 1.89
C GLU A 261 7.17 19.23 2.92
N GLN A 262 6.83 19.24 4.21
CA GLN A 262 7.82 19.02 5.27
C GLN A 262 8.28 17.54 5.31
N MET A 263 7.36 16.59 5.10
CA MET A 263 7.67 15.16 5.08
C MET A 263 8.71 14.80 4.03
N PHE A 264 8.55 15.26 2.79
CA PHE A 264 9.46 14.93 1.69
C PHE A 264 10.86 15.55 1.86
N LYS A 265 10.97 16.63 2.62
CA LYS A 265 12.24 17.29 2.95
C LYS A 265 12.95 16.67 4.14
N ASP A 266 12.27 15.87 4.98
CA ASP A 266 12.87 15.27 6.18
C ASP A 266 13.72 14.03 5.85
N THR A 267 14.87 14.26 5.25
CA THR A 267 15.81 13.20 4.86
C THR A 267 16.34 12.40 6.06
N SER A 268 16.37 12.98 7.25
CA SER A 268 16.76 12.30 8.48
C SER A 268 15.75 11.23 8.87
N TYR A 269 14.47 11.59 8.89
CA TYR A 269 13.38 10.65 9.18
C TYR A 269 13.31 9.53 8.13
N ILE A 270 13.46 9.87 6.84
CA ILE A 270 13.49 8.89 5.75
C ILE A 270 14.59 7.86 5.98
N ARG A 271 15.82 8.30 6.31
CA ARG A 271 16.94 7.39 6.60
C ARG A 271 16.71 6.54 7.85
N GLN A 272 16.22 7.13 8.93
CA GLN A 272 15.92 6.41 10.18
C GLN A 272 14.84 5.33 9.95
N THR A 273 13.76 5.68 9.26
CA THR A 273 12.69 4.74 8.89
C THR A 273 13.24 3.57 8.09
N ARG A 274 13.99 3.85 7.03
CA ARG A 274 14.56 2.80 6.18
C ARG A 274 15.52 1.90 6.97
N SER A 275 16.39 2.49 7.79
CA SER A 275 17.33 1.72 8.60
C SER A 275 16.60 0.77 9.57
N LEU A 276 15.60 1.27 10.30
CA LEU A 276 14.81 0.45 11.23
C LEU A 276 14.09 -0.67 10.48
N ILE A 277 13.34 -0.33 9.45
CA ILE A 277 12.48 -1.30 8.76
C ILE A 277 13.30 -2.37 8.05
N LEU A 278 14.38 -2.01 7.35
CA LEU A 278 15.19 -2.98 6.62
C LEU A 278 15.89 -3.95 7.60
N THR A 279 16.49 -3.42 8.68
CA THR A 279 17.17 -4.25 9.68
C THR A 279 16.21 -5.20 10.38
N GLU A 280 15.08 -4.70 10.86
CA GLU A 280 14.11 -5.52 11.59
C GLU A 280 13.37 -6.49 10.67
N ARG A 281 13.06 -6.10 9.43
CA ARG A 281 12.46 -6.98 8.46
C ARG A 281 13.34 -8.20 8.17
N ASP A 282 14.62 -7.97 7.91
CA ASP A 282 15.56 -9.05 7.62
C ASP A 282 15.73 -9.97 8.86
N ARG A 283 15.79 -9.38 10.06
CA ARG A 283 15.84 -10.13 11.32
C ARG A 283 14.57 -10.98 11.50
N MET A 284 13.39 -10.38 11.37
CA MET A 284 12.10 -11.07 11.51
C MET A 284 11.95 -12.20 10.49
N PHE A 285 12.30 -11.94 9.24
CA PHE A 285 12.27 -12.94 8.18
C PHE A 285 13.14 -14.16 8.52
N LEU A 286 14.37 -13.93 8.98
CA LEU A 286 15.29 -15.01 9.35
C LEU A 286 14.81 -15.79 10.59
N GLU A 287 14.24 -15.12 11.60
CA GLU A 287 13.69 -15.79 12.80
C GLU A 287 12.46 -16.65 12.43
N LEU A 288 11.57 -16.15 11.61
CA LEU A 288 10.37 -16.90 11.17
C LEU A 288 10.74 -18.12 10.33
N LYS A 289 11.76 -18.02 9.47
CA LYS A 289 12.25 -19.18 8.68
C LYS A 289 12.77 -20.35 9.53
N LYS A 290 13.12 -20.12 10.78
CA LYS A 290 13.51 -21.20 11.73
C LYS A 290 12.31 -21.94 12.33
N MET A 291 11.08 -21.42 12.14
CA MET A 291 9.86 -22.00 12.72
C MET A 291 9.22 -22.96 11.72
N SER A 292 9.20 -24.25 12.02
CA SER A 292 8.63 -25.29 11.12
C SER A 292 7.11 -25.19 10.94
N SER A 293 6.43 -24.44 11.80
CA SER A 293 4.97 -24.20 11.71
C SER A 293 4.59 -23.24 10.58
N PHE A 294 5.57 -22.57 9.94
CA PHE A 294 5.32 -21.50 8.99
C PHE A 294 6.13 -21.61 7.71
N LYS A 295 5.52 -21.22 6.57
CA LYS A 295 6.23 -20.82 5.36
C LYS A 295 6.22 -19.30 5.27
N VAL A 296 7.37 -18.69 4.97
CA VAL A 296 7.56 -17.23 4.96
C VAL A 296 8.03 -16.81 3.57
N TYR A 297 7.40 -15.78 3.03
CA TYR A 297 7.72 -15.23 1.71
C TYR A 297 8.61 -14.01 1.85
N PHE A 298 9.52 -13.78 0.88
CA PHE A 298 10.47 -12.66 0.95
C PHE A 298 9.73 -11.32 0.85
N PRO A 299 9.88 -10.41 1.84
CA PRO A 299 9.13 -9.16 1.88
C PRO A 299 9.87 -7.99 1.25
N TYR A 300 9.26 -7.33 0.27
CA TYR A 300 9.71 -6.05 -0.27
C TYR A 300 9.13 -4.83 0.46
N GLY A 301 7.95 -4.95 1.09
CA GLY A 301 7.34 -3.91 1.89
C GLY A 301 7.79 -3.88 3.35
N ASN A 302 7.03 -3.20 4.20
CA ASN A 302 7.24 -3.18 5.65
C ASN A 302 6.38 -4.22 6.38
N PHE A 303 5.98 -5.29 5.73
CA PHE A 303 5.17 -6.37 6.31
C PHE A 303 5.56 -7.71 5.70
N ILE A 304 5.27 -8.78 6.44
CA ILE A 304 5.58 -10.16 6.07
C ILE A 304 4.28 -10.94 5.95
N LEU A 305 4.09 -11.65 4.83
CA LEU A 305 3.08 -12.68 4.66
C LEU A 305 3.63 -14.01 5.15
N VAL A 306 2.82 -14.74 5.91
CA VAL A 306 3.19 -16.04 6.49
C VAL A 306 2.05 -17.01 6.29
N LYS A 307 2.35 -18.21 5.73
CA LYS A 307 1.43 -19.34 5.66
C LYS A 307 1.59 -20.23 6.88
N ILE A 308 0.49 -20.64 7.45
CA ILE A 308 0.45 -21.62 8.55
C ILE A 308 0.49 -23.02 7.94
N LEU A 309 1.44 -23.85 8.40
CA LEU A 309 1.65 -25.21 7.89
C LEU A 309 1.01 -26.30 8.77
N LYS A 310 0.52 -25.94 9.97
CA LYS A 310 -0.19 -26.85 10.87
C LYS A 310 -1.65 -27.00 10.44
N PRO A 311 -2.12 -28.19 10.00
CA PRO A 311 -3.46 -28.36 9.43
C PRO A 311 -4.61 -28.03 10.41
N GLU A 312 -4.36 -28.15 11.72
CA GLU A 312 -5.35 -27.92 12.78
C GLU A 312 -5.42 -26.45 13.24
N VAL A 313 -4.53 -25.58 12.73
CA VAL A 313 -4.42 -24.18 13.17
C VAL A 313 -4.88 -23.27 12.03
N THR A 314 -5.89 -22.46 12.30
CA THR A 314 -6.37 -21.44 11.35
C THR A 314 -5.67 -20.11 11.55
N SER A 315 -5.71 -19.25 10.54
CA SER A 315 -5.23 -17.87 10.64
C SER A 315 -5.93 -17.06 11.73
N PHE A 316 -7.21 -17.37 11.99
CA PHE A 316 -7.96 -16.76 13.07
C PHE A 316 -7.48 -17.24 14.46
N ASP A 317 -7.09 -18.50 14.62
CA ASP A 317 -6.54 -19.01 15.88
C ASP A 317 -5.22 -18.30 16.23
N VAL A 318 -4.38 -18.04 15.22
CA VAL A 318 -3.14 -17.27 15.42
C VAL A 318 -3.45 -15.81 15.73
N PHE A 319 -4.44 -15.21 15.05
CA PHE A 319 -4.92 -13.88 15.38
C PHE A 319 -5.40 -13.78 16.83
N GLU A 320 -6.20 -14.76 17.31
CA GLU A 320 -6.68 -14.79 18.70
C GLU A 320 -5.55 -14.95 19.72
N ALA A 321 -4.55 -15.80 19.40
CA ALA A 321 -3.38 -15.95 20.27
C ALA A 321 -2.61 -14.62 20.40
N CYS A 322 -2.46 -13.89 19.30
CA CYS A 322 -1.78 -12.60 19.29
C CYS A 322 -2.59 -11.50 20.01
N ILE A 323 -3.89 -11.40 19.74
CA ILE A 323 -4.70 -10.31 20.33
C ILE A 323 -4.88 -10.45 21.84
N LYS A 324 -4.86 -11.67 22.39
CA LYS A 324 -4.84 -11.93 23.84
C LYS A 324 -3.60 -11.33 24.53
N GLU A 325 -2.50 -11.18 23.79
CA GLU A 325 -1.27 -10.52 24.23
C GLU A 325 -1.20 -9.03 23.82
N GLY A 326 -2.33 -8.47 23.35
CA GLY A 326 -2.40 -7.08 22.88
C GLY A 326 -1.71 -6.82 21.54
N LEU A 327 -1.51 -7.86 20.70
CA LEU A 327 -0.85 -7.76 19.40
C LEU A 327 -1.86 -8.00 18.29
N MET A 328 -2.28 -6.95 17.61
CA MET A 328 -3.24 -7.03 16.52
C MET A 328 -2.53 -7.31 15.19
N ILE A 329 -2.54 -8.56 14.73
CA ILE A 329 -2.07 -8.96 13.41
C ILE A 329 -3.22 -8.98 12.39
N ARG A 330 -2.96 -9.26 11.11
CA ARG A 330 -3.97 -9.44 10.08
C ARG A 330 -4.23 -10.93 9.81
N ASP A 331 -5.43 -11.40 10.10
CA ASP A 331 -6.00 -12.61 9.54
C ASP A 331 -6.30 -12.36 8.05
N CYS A 332 -5.67 -13.14 7.16
CA CYS A 332 -5.76 -12.95 5.72
C CYS A 332 -6.88 -13.78 5.05
N SER A 333 -7.73 -14.46 5.80
CA SER A 333 -8.81 -15.31 5.26
C SER A 333 -9.81 -14.57 4.37
N SER A 334 -9.88 -13.23 4.47
CA SER A 334 -10.76 -12.38 3.65
C SER A 334 -10.12 -11.88 2.34
N PHE A 335 -8.84 -12.18 2.09
CA PHE A 335 -8.22 -11.77 0.82
C PHE A 335 -8.66 -12.69 -0.31
N GLN A 336 -9.26 -12.11 -1.34
CA GLN A 336 -9.61 -12.83 -2.55
C GLN A 336 -8.32 -13.31 -3.26
N CYS A 337 -8.36 -14.49 -3.88
CA CYS A 337 -7.21 -15.12 -4.55
C CYS A 337 -6.06 -15.53 -3.60
N LEU A 338 -6.33 -15.71 -2.31
CA LEU A 338 -5.37 -16.21 -1.34
C LEU A 338 -5.96 -17.44 -0.64
N ASP A 339 -5.69 -18.62 -1.20
CA ASP A 339 -6.25 -19.87 -0.73
C ASP A 339 -5.35 -20.51 0.32
N GLY A 340 -5.88 -20.71 1.53
CA GLY A 340 -5.19 -21.31 2.66
C GLY A 340 -5.15 -20.43 3.90
N GLU A 341 -4.44 -20.86 4.92
CA GLU A 341 -4.34 -20.19 6.20
C GLU A 341 -3.12 -19.26 6.23
N PHE A 342 -3.37 -17.96 6.06
CA PHE A 342 -2.33 -16.93 6.02
C PHE A 342 -2.57 -15.85 7.05
N ILE A 343 -1.48 -15.37 7.63
CA ILE A 343 -1.43 -14.15 8.45
C ILE A 343 -0.46 -13.14 7.85
N ARG A 344 -0.70 -11.86 8.09
CA ARG A 344 0.21 -10.78 7.72
C ARG A 344 0.40 -9.85 8.91
N PHE A 345 1.62 -9.40 9.11
CA PHE A 345 1.95 -8.39 10.13
C PHE A 345 3.06 -7.47 9.64
N CYS A 346 3.01 -6.20 10.05
CA CYS A 346 4.04 -5.24 9.68
C CYS A 346 5.24 -5.31 10.64
N ILE A 347 6.33 -4.72 10.19
CA ILE A 347 7.53 -4.53 10.99
C ILE A 347 7.32 -3.37 11.95
N MET A 348 7.53 -3.63 13.22
CA MET A 348 7.44 -2.67 14.33
C MET A 348 8.82 -2.39 14.93
N LYS A 349 8.87 -1.77 16.09
CA LYS A 349 10.11 -1.62 16.87
C LYS A 349 10.61 -2.98 17.37
N PRO A 350 11.92 -3.13 17.63
CA PRO A 350 12.51 -4.41 18.06
C PRO A 350 11.77 -5.08 19.23
N GLU A 351 11.41 -4.30 20.24
CA GLU A 351 10.71 -4.80 21.44
C GLU A 351 9.32 -5.36 21.13
N ASP A 352 8.57 -4.74 20.24
CA ASP A 352 7.26 -5.24 19.81
C ASP A 352 7.38 -6.47 18.90
N ASN A 353 8.36 -6.44 17.97
CA ASN A 353 8.68 -7.59 17.13
C ASN A 353 9.05 -8.82 17.95
N ASP A 354 9.82 -8.65 19.03
CA ASP A 354 10.20 -9.75 19.93
C ASP A 354 8.99 -10.32 20.68
N ARG A 355 8.04 -9.46 21.08
CA ARG A 355 6.76 -9.91 21.66
C ARG A 355 5.98 -10.76 20.67
N LEU A 356 5.88 -10.33 19.41
CA LEU A 356 5.20 -11.09 18.38
C LEU A 356 5.89 -12.43 18.09
N LEU A 357 7.23 -12.44 17.95
CA LEU A 357 7.99 -13.68 17.75
C LEU A 357 7.79 -14.66 18.90
N LYS A 358 7.70 -14.17 20.16
CA LYS A 358 7.43 -15.01 21.34
C LYS A 358 6.08 -15.72 21.22
N VAL A 359 5.03 -15.03 20.80
CA VAL A 359 3.70 -15.65 20.59
C VAL A 359 3.76 -16.66 19.45
N LEU A 360 4.33 -16.29 18.29
CA LEU A 360 4.38 -17.16 17.11
C LEU A 360 5.19 -18.45 17.37
N LYS A 361 6.18 -18.42 18.26
CA LYS A 361 6.92 -19.63 18.67
C LYS A 361 6.08 -20.64 19.46
N THR A 362 4.91 -20.26 19.98
CA THR A 362 4.01 -21.17 20.69
C THR A 362 3.02 -21.87 19.77
N ILE A 363 2.91 -21.40 18.53
CA ILE A 363 2.07 -21.99 17.50
C ILE A 363 2.75 -23.23 16.90
#